data_7af49c154310d9fd0eccc712e5cc4a28
#
_entry.id   7af49c154310d9fd0eccc712e5cc4a28
#
_cell.length_a   1.000
_cell.length_b   1.000
_cell.length_c   1.000
_cell.angle_alpha   90.00
_cell.angle_beta   90.00
_cell.angle_gamma   90.00
#
_symmetry.space_group_name_H-M   'P 1'
#
loop_
_entity.id
_entity.type
_entity.pdbx_description
1 polymer ?
#
loop_
_entity_poly.entity_id
_entity_poly.type
_entity_poly.pdbx_seq_one_letter_code
_entity_poly.pdbx_strand_id
1 'polypeptide(L)'
;MSILKLTPACKDYLWGGTKLITDYGKRYDGARLAETWELSSHPDGPSVLASGPDAGKTLAEYLAAHPGALGEHGRKFAELPVLIKLIDAAKDLSIQVHPDDDYARAHEGQNGKTEMWYVLSAAPDAFLYCGFSRDISRDELKRRIADNTLPEVLRRVNVKAGDTVFIPAGTIHAICRGIVVAEVQQSSNVTYRVCDYGRLGPDGKPRALHIAQALDVTRRTAGVPTPDFGGHLARCDYFTVDLLAAPQAALCGTESFLSLLIFDGEGEVRCGGETVRAKKGDSLFLPAGSGEARL
;
A
#
# COMPACT_ATOMS: atom_id res chain seq x y z
N MET A 1 18.65 -18.31 4.33
CA MET A 1 17.46 -18.56 3.49
C MET A 1 17.37 -17.46 2.46
N SER A 2 17.14 -17.81 1.22
CA SER A 2 16.99 -16.86 0.12
C SER A 2 15.54 -16.45 -0.13
N ILE A 3 14.58 -17.20 0.41
CA ILE A 3 13.13 -16.93 0.25
C ILE A 3 12.46 -17.01 1.62
N LEU A 4 11.88 -15.92 2.07
CA LEU A 4 11.13 -15.83 3.33
C LEU A 4 9.65 -15.63 3.02
N LYS A 5 8.81 -16.56 3.45
CA LYS A 5 7.36 -16.42 3.37
C LYS A 5 6.86 -15.61 4.55
N LEU A 6 5.98 -14.64 4.30
CA LEU A 6 5.45 -13.74 5.31
C LEU A 6 3.99 -14.05 5.65
N THR A 7 3.65 -13.92 6.93
CA THR A 7 2.29 -13.86 7.42
C THR A 7 1.96 -12.39 7.66
N PRO A 8 0.92 -11.84 7.02
CA PRO A 8 0.60 -10.42 7.13
C PRO A 8 -0.07 -10.07 8.46
N ALA A 9 0.07 -8.83 8.88
CA ALA A 9 -0.81 -8.25 9.89
C ALA A 9 -2.18 -7.95 9.28
N CYS A 10 -3.25 -8.29 9.99
CA CYS A 10 -4.64 -8.14 9.55
C CYS A 10 -5.31 -6.92 10.21
N LYS A 11 -6.14 -6.18 9.46
CA LYS A 11 -6.90 -5.01 9.92
C LYS A 11 -8.37 -5.13 9.50
N ASP A 12 -9.29 -5.01 10.45
CA ASP A 12 -10.75 -5.21 10.25
C ASP A 12 -11.54 -3.89 10.25
N TYR A 13 -11.02 -2.87 9.61
CA TYR A 13 -11.67 -1.57 9.53
C TYR A 13 -13.11 -1.63 9.02
N LEU A 14 -13.93 -0.61 9.39
CA LEU A 14 -15.37 -0.54 9.15
C LEU A 14 -15.81 -0.67 7.68
N TRP A 15 -14.92 -0.39 6.76
CA TRP A 15 -15.17 -0.42 5.32
C TRP A 15 -14.74 -1.72 4.65
N GLY A 16 -14.11 -2.62 5.40
CA GLY A 16 -13.60 -3.89 4.89
C GLY A 16 -14.69 -4.86 4.46
N GLY A 17 -14.32 -5.76 3.55
CA GLY A 17 -15.12 -6.85 3.03
C GLY A 17 -14.63 -8.22 3.46
N THR A 18 -14.92 -9.21 2.63
CA THR A 18 -14.54 -10.62 2.86
C THR A 18 -13.62 -11.17 1.77
N LYS A 19 -13.37 -10.42 0.70
CA LYS A 19 -12.61 -10.92 -0.46
C LYS A 19 -11.17 -11.31 -0.11
N LEU A 20 -10.52 -10.62 0.83
CA LEU A 20 -9.18 -11.02 1.28
C LEU A 20 -9.19 -12.42 1.91
N ILE A 21 -10.28 -12.79 2.59
CA ILE A 21 -10.48 -14.13 3.15
C ILE A 21 -10.85 -15.13 2.04
N THR A 22 -11.90 -14.83 1.25
CA THR A 22 -12.50 -15.78 0.30
C THR A 22 -11.66 -15.98 -0.97
N ASP A 23 -11.13 -14.89 -1.52
CA ASP A 23 -10.50 -14.89 -2.85
C ASP A 23 -8.96 -14.95 -2.76
N TYR A 24 -8.37 -14.48 -1.64
CA TYR A 24 -6.92 -14.47 -1.41
C TYR A 24 -6.47 -15.42 -0.31
N GLY A 25 -7.38 -16.19 0.29
CA GLY A 25 -7.09 -17.23 1.26
C GLY A 25 -6.41 -16.73 2.54
N LYS A 26 -6.65 -15.47 2.91
CA LYS A 26 -6.10 -14.89 4.14
C LYS A 26 -6.78 -15.49 5.36
N ARG A 27 -5.99 -15.90 6.34
CA ARG A 27 -6.50 -16.47 7.60
C ARG A 27 -6.86 -15.35 8.55
N TYR A 28 -8.15 -15.25 8.86
CA TYR A 28 -8.68 -14.29 9.81
C TYR A 28 -10.01 -14.78 10.37
N ASP A 29 -10.17 -14.74 11.70
CA ASP A 29 -11.35 -15.31 12.38
C ASP A 29 -12.52 -14.29 12.46
N GLY A 30 -12.30 -13.03 12.05
CA GLY A 30 -13.34 -12.01 12.06
C GLY A 30 -14.27 -12.09 10.84
N ALA A 31 -15.40 -11.42 10.93
CA ALA A 31 -16.44 -11.39 9.88
C ALA A 31 -16.05 -10.58 8.63
N ARG A 32 -15.03 -9.73 8.71
CA ARG A 32 -14.53 -8.90 7.63
C ARG A 32 -13.03 -8.68 7.79
N LEU A 33 -12.34 -8.41 6.69
CA LEU A 33 -10.92 -8.10 6.66
C LEU A 33 -10.69 -6.97 5.65
N ALA A 34 -10.32 -5.82 6.15
CA ALA A 34 -10.20 -4.61 5.34
C ALA A 34 -8.84 -4.52 4.66
N GLU A 35 -7.76 -4.77 5.43
CA GLU A 35 -6.39 -4.74 4.94
C GLU A 35 -5.59 -5.92 5.46
N THR A 36 -4.63 -6.38 4.64
CA THR A 36 -3.52 -7.21 5.09
C THR A 36 -2.21 -6.52 4.73
N TRP A 37 -1.32 -6.36 5.72
CA TRP A 37 -0.02 -5.73 5.53
C TRP A 37 0.99 -6.81 5.19
N GLU A 38 1.19 -6.99 3.89
CA GLU A 38 1.90 -8.14 3.29
C GLU A 38 3.41 -8.07 3.48
N LEU A 39 3.98 -6.88 3.32
CA LEU A 39 5.38 -6.57 3.60
C LEU A 39 5.39 -5.36 4.53
N SER A 40 5.69 -5.57 5.80
CA SER A 40 5.67 -4.50 6.80
C SER A 40 6.66 -4.74 7.93
N SER A 41 7.50 -3.75 8.19
CA SER A 41 8.26 -3.61 9.44
C SER A 41 7.65 -2.56 10.37
N HIS A 42 6.53 -1.93 9.98
CA HIS A 42 5.88 -0.86 10.72
C HIS A 42 5.34 -1.38 12.07
N PRO A 43 5.55 -0.65 13.19
CA PRO A 43 5.15 -1.11 14.52
C PRO A 43 3.64 -1.34 14.67
N ASP A 44 2.82 -0.61 13.92
CA ASP A 44 1.36 -0.78 13.96
C ASP A 44 0.87 -2.10 13.35
N GLY A 45 1.72 -2.81 12.61
CA GLY A 45 1.35 -4.07 11.96
C GLY A 45 2.52 -4.74 11.26
N PRO A 46 3.49 -5.28 11.99
CA PRO A 46 4.62 -5.98 11.36
C PRO A 46 4.17 -7.30 10.75
N SER A 47 4.71 -7.63 9.58
CA SER A 47 4.62 -8.98 9.03
C SER A 47 5.52 -9.93 9.83
N VAL A 48 5.14 -11.20 9.90
CA VAL A 48 5.84 -12.24 10.65
C VAL A 48 6.37 -13.30 9.69
N LEU A 49 7.58 -13.79 9.91
CA LEU A 49 8.17 -14.89 9.15
C LEU A 49 7.40 -16.18 9.41
N ALA A 50 6.86 -16.79 8.35
CA ALA A 50 5.99 -17.96 8.44
C ALA A 50 6.76 -19.28 8.60
N SER A 51 8.06 -19.31 8.22
CA SER A 51 8.85 -20.55 8.19
C SER A 51 10.35 -20.24 8.30
N GLY A 52 11.15 -21.32 8.45
CA GLY A 52 12.60 -21.25 8.54
C GLY A 52 13.12 -21.04 9.96
N PRO A 53 14.46 -20.83 10.12
CA PRO A 53 15.10 -20.66 11.42
C PRO A 53 14.59 -19.47 12.23
N ASP A 54 14.10 -18.43 11.52
CA ASP A 54 13.57 -17.19 12.10
C ASP A 54 12.05 -17.16 12.15
N ALA A 55 11.39 -18.31 11.98
CA ALA A 55 9.92 -18.39 12.04
C ALA A 55 9.37 -17.83 13.36
N GLY A 56 8.31 -17.02 13.26
CA GLY A 56 7.70 -16.35 14.39
C GLY A 56 8.30 -14.97 14.72
N LYS A 57 9.47 -14.63 14.21
CA LYS A 57 10.00 -13.27 14.32
C LYS A 57 9.24 -12.31 13.37
N THR A 58 9.13 -11.07 13.78
CA THR A 58 8.65 -10.01 12.89
C THR A 58 9.70 -9.72 11.81
N LEU A 59 9.25 -9.17 10.68
CA LEU A 59 10.17 -8.71 9.64
C LEU A 59 11.13 -7.64 10.18
N ALA A 60 10.69 -6.77 11.10
CA ALA A 60 11.55 -5.77 11.75
C ALA A 60 12.69 -6.43 12.55
N GLU A 61 12.39 -7.45 13.36
CA GLU A 61 13.41 -8.22 14.12
C GLU A 61 14.39 -8.95 13.19
N TYR A 62 13.88 -9.52 12.09
CA TYR A 62 14.72 -10.14 11.08
C TYR A 62 15.68 -9.13 10.44
N LEU A 63 15.19 -7.98 9.99
CA LEU A 63 16.00 -6.93 9.37
C LEU A 63 17.05 -6.36 10.33
N ALA A 64 16.72 -6.21 11.62
CA ALA A 64 17.67 -5.78 12.64
C ALA A 64 18.82 -6.79 12.84
N ALA A 65 18.52 -8.10 12.73
CA ALA A 65 19.53 -9.16 12.81
C ALA A 65 20.34 -9.33 11.50
N HIS A 66 19.81 -8.84 10.37
CA HIS A 66 20.38 -8.99 9.03
C HIS A 66 20.49 -7.64 8.30
N PRO A 67 21.37 -6.73 8.73
CA PRO A 67 21.43 -5.34 8.24
C PRO A 67 21.76 -5.22 6.73
N GLY A 68 22.26 -6.29 6.11
CA GLY A 68 22.48 -6.36 4.65
C GLY A 68 21.26 -6.75 3.83
N ALA A 69 20.16 -7.21 4.48
CA ALA A 69 19.00 -7.78 3.78
C ALA A 69 18.28 -6.81 2.86
N LEU A 70 18.35 -5.50 3.13
CA LEU A 70 17.76 -4.46 2.29
C LEU A 70 18.64 -4.05 1.09
N GLY A 71 19.92 -4.47 1.08
CA GLY A 71 20.88 -4.13 0.03
C GLY A 71 21.43 -2.70 0.13
N GLU A 72 22.19 -2.31 -0.90
CA GLU A 72 22.87 -1.00 -0.94
C GLU A 72 21.89 0.17 -0.98
N HIS A 73 20.83 0.05 -1.77
CA HIS A 73 19.79 1.08 -1.86
C HIS A 73 19.03 1.24 -0.54
N GLY A 74 18.91 0.16 0.25
CA GLY A 74 18.25 0.20 1.55
C GLY A 74 19.02 0.98 2.62
N ARG A 75 20.37 1.09 2.47
CA ARG A 75 21.22 1.77 3.46
C ARG A 75 20.95 3.26 3.65
N LYS A 76 20.35 3.91 2.67
CA LYS A 76 19.95 5.32 2.77
C LYS A 76 18.70 5.55 3.64
N PHE A 77 18.00 4.49 4.02
CA PHE A 77 16.83 4.53 4.87
C PHE A 77 17.14 3.96 6.25
N ALA A 78 16.55 4.53 7.29
CA ALA A 78 16.72 4.05 8.67
C ALA A 78 16.01 2.70 8.91
N GLU A 79 15.00 2.40 8.08
CA GLU A 79 14.17 1.20 8.18
C GLU A 79 13.74 0.72 6.78
N LEU A 80 12.98 -0.37 6.68
CA LEU A 80 12.36 -0.80 5.42
C LEU A 80 11.51 0.34 4.85
N PRO A 81 11.85 0.89 3.66
CA PRO A 81 11.20 2.10 3.16
C PRO A 81 9.79 1.87 2.61
N VAL A 82 9.36 0.63 2.48
CA VAL A 82 8.15 0.21 1.78
C VAL A 82 7.22 -0.55 2.71
N LEU A 83 5.93 -0.31 2.56
CA LEU A 83 4.83 -1.09 3.11
C LEU A 83 3.94 -1.54 1.96
N ILE A 84 3.64 -2.85 1.88
CA ILE A 84 2.77 -3.42 0.85
C ILE A 84 1.52 -3.97 1.52
N LYS A 85 0.35 -3.67 0.95
CA LYS A 85 -0.93 -4.11 1.46
C LYS A 85 -1.80 -4.72 0.37
N LEU A 86 -2.72 -5.60 0.80
CA LEU A 86 -3.96 -5.85 0.07
C LEU A 86 -5.09 -5.11 0.78
N ILE A 87 -5.97 -4.48 0.01
CA ILE A 87 -7.09 -3.68 0.52
C ILE A 87 -8.37 -4.15 -0.16
N ASP A 88 -9.39 -4.52 0.62
CA ASP A 88 -10.74 -4.85 0.14
C ASP A 88 -11.72 -3.74 0.57
N ALA A 89 -12.05 -2.85 -0.34
CA ALA A 89 -12.99 -1.75 -0.14
C ALA A 89 -14.42 -2.20 -0.40
N ALA A 90 -15.06 -2.86 0.57
CA ALA A 90 -16.50 -3.16 0.48
C ALA A 90 -17.39 -1.92 0.65
N LYS A 91 -16.86 -0.87 1.29
CA LYS A 91 -17.47 0.48 1.37
C LYS A 91 -16.42 1.51 1.00
N ASP A 92 -16.86 2.74 0.72
CA ASP A 92 -15.94 3.84 0.42
C ASP A 92 -14.97 4.09 1.58
N LEU A 93 -13.68 4.18 1.31
CA LEU A 93 -12.70 4.68 2.26
C LEU A 93 -12.90 6.20 2.45
N SER A 94 -12.37 6.74 3.53
CA SER A 94 -12.38 8.19 3.73
C SER A 94 -11.65 8.91 2.61
N ILE A 95 -12.13 10.11 2.25
CA ILE A 95 -11.33 11.02 1.45
C ILE A 95 -10.20 11.53 2.32
N GLN A 96 -8.97 11.43 1.83
CA GLN A 96 -7.74 11.62 2.60
C GLN A 96 -6.61 12.18 1.74
N VAL A 97 -5.57 12.66 2.41
CA VAL A 97 -4.32 13.08 1.80
C VAL A 97 -3.17 12.66 2.71
N HIS A 98 -2.02 12.37 2.12
CA HIS A 98 -0.80 12.03 2.83
C HIS A 98 0.27 13.10 2.65
N PRO A 99 1.05 13.42 3.70
CA PRO A 99 2.17 14.37 3.61
C PRO A 99 3.37 13.77 2.85
N ASP A 100 4.28 14.64 2.42
CA ASP A 100 5.64 14.25 2.04
C ASP A 100 6.52 13.99 3.28
N ASP A 101 7.77 13.57 3.04
CA ASP A 101 8.73 13.24 4.09
C ASP A 101 9.03 14.42 5.01
N ASP A 102 9.20 15.62 4.46
CA ASP A 102 9.59 16.80 5.24
C ASP A 102 8.49 17.17 6.23
N TYR A 103 7.25 17.23 5.76
CA TYR A 103 6.12 17.54 6.63
C TYR A 103 5.86 16.41 7.64
N ALA A 104 5.88 15.14 7.20
CA ALA A 104 5.60 14.01 8.08
C ALA A 104 6.64 13.86 9.19
N ARG A 105 7.93 14.04 8.89
CA ARG A 105 9.01 13.99 9.89
C ARG A 105 8.90 15.13 10.90
N ALA A 106 8.57 16.33 10.43
CA ALA A 106 8.46 17.50 11.30
C ALA A 106 7.26 17.46 12.25
N HIS A 107 6.12 16.85 11.83
CA HIS A 107 4.86 16.94 12.56
C HIS A 107 4.42 15.63 13.20
N GLU A 108 4.81 14.48 12.61
CA GLU A 108 4.35 13.16 13.04
C GLU A 108 5.50 12.23 13.47
N GLY A 109 6.76 12.62 13.19
CA GLY A 109 7.92 11.76 13.45
C GLY A 109 7.95 10.50 12.59
N GLN A 110 7.25 10.49 11.46
CA GLN A 110 7.15 9.37 10.52
C GLN A 110 7.59 9.77 9.11
N ASN A 111 7.67 8.79 8.21
CA ASN A 111 7.90 9.05 6.79
C ASN A 111 6.64 9.63 6.13
N GLY A 112 6.83 10.31 5.01
CA GLY A 112 5.76 10.67 4.10
C GLY A 112 5.08 9.45 3.48
N LYS A 113 4.07 9.65 2.63
CA LYS A 113 3.34 8.53 2.05
C LYS A 113 3.00 8.79 0.59
N THR A 114 3.99 8.54 -0.29
CA THR A 114 3.77 8.32 -1.72
C THR A 114 3.40 6.87 -1.92
N GLU A 115 2.40 6.61 -2.76
CA GLU A 115 1.84 5.27 -2.97
C GLU A 115 1.45 5.01 -4.42
N MET A 116 1.23 3.74 -4.73
CA MET A 116 0.61 3.29 -5.96
C MET A 116 -0.40 2.19 -5.67
N TRP A 117 -1.43 2.09 -6.48
CA TRP A 117 -2.39 1.00 -6.46
C TRP A 117 -2.38 0.23 -7.76
N TYR A 118 -2.37 -1.09 -7.65
CA TYR A 118 -2.71 -1.99 -8.73
C TYR A 118 -4.09 -2.59 -8.46
N VAL A 119 -5.03 -2.39 -9.36
CA VAL A 119 -6.42 -2.85 -9.18
C VAL A 119 -6.50 -4.34 -9.46
N LEU A 120 -6.75 -5.13 -8.43
CA LEU A 120 -6.88 -6.59 -8.52
C LEU A 120 -8.28 -7.02 -8.96
N SER A 121 -9.30 -6.33 -8.47
CA SER A 121 -10.68 -6.49 -8.93
C SER A 121 -11.49 -5.21 -8.72
N ALA A 122 -12.47 -4.98 -9.59
CA ALA A 122 -13.39 -3.86 -9.49
C ALA A 122 -14.80 -4.31 -9.87
N ALA A 123 -15.80 -3.85 -9.13
CA ALA A 123 -17.21 -4.01 -9.50
C ALA A 123 -17.51 -3.20 -10.78
N PRO A 124 -18.60 -3.50 -11.51
CA PRO A 124 -19.07 -2.63 -12.58
C PRO A 124 -19.23 -1.19 -12.08
N ASP A 125 -18.82 -0.22 -12.90
CA ASP A 125 -18.86 1.21 -12.60
C ASP A 125 -18.08 1.66 -11.34
N ALA A 126 -17.19 0.82 -10.82
CA ALA A 126 -16.31 1.16 -9.71
C ALA A 126 -15.37 2.31 -10.10
N PHE A 127 -15.13 3.19 -9.16
CA PHE A 127 -14.27 4.34 -9.35
C PHE A 127 -13.51 4.67 -8.08
N LEU A 128 -12.50 5.51 -8.23
CA LEU A 128 -11.79 6.13 -7.14
C LEU A 128 -11.72 7.65 -7.35
N TYR A 129 -11.45 8.38 -6.28
CA TYR A 129 -11.08 9.78 -6.39
C TYR A 129 -9.56 9.90 -6.42
N CYS A 130 -9.02 10.73 -7.33
CA CYS A 130 -7.58 10.97 -7.42
C CYS A 130 -7.29 12.39 -7.93
N GLY A 131 -6.94 13.29 -7.01
CA GLY A 131 -6.74 14.70 -7.27
C GLY A 131 -8.02 15.49 -7.51
N PHE A 132 -7.87 16.72 -7.95
CA PHE A 132 -8.98 17.61 -8.28
C PHE A 132 -9.32 17.58 -9.78
N SER A 133 -10.57 17.85 -10.11
CA SER A 133 -11.05 18.00 -11.49
C SER A 133 -10.67 19.37 -12.10
N ARG A 134 -10.38 20.35 -11.26
CA ARG A 134 -9.91 21.72 -11.58
C ARG A 134 -9.06 22.26 -10.45
N ASP A 135 -8.34 23.35 -10.71
CA ASP A 135 -7.65 24.07 -9.65
C ASP A 135 -8.63 24.65 -8.64
N ILE A 136 -8.28 24.59 -7.37
CA ILE A 136 -9.03 25.19 -6.27
C ILE A 136 -8.14 26.00 -5.33
N SER A 137 -8.70 27.01 -4.67
CA SER A 137 -7.99 27.74 -3.64
C SER A 137 -8.00 27.01 -2.29
N ARG A 138 -7.10 27.42 -1.37
CA ARG A 138 -7.09 26.92 0.01
C ARG A 138 -8.44 27.18 0.72
N ASP A 139 -9.01 28.36 0.50
CA ASP A 139 -10.29 28.74 1.12
C ASP A 139 -11.45 27.95 0.54
N GLU A 140 -11.43 27.66 -0.76
CA GLU A 140 -12.41 26.77 -1.37
C GLU A 140 -12.30 25.36 -0.81
N LEU A 141 -11.10 24.80 -0.68
CA LEU A 141 -10.90 23.47 -0.07
C LEU A 141 -11.47 23.43 1.35
N LYS A 142 -11.13 24.43 2.17
CA LYS A 142 -11.65 24.55 3.55
C LYS A 142 -13.19 24.61 3.59
N ARG A 143 -13.79 25.44 2.77
CA ARG A 143 -15.25 25.56 2.68
C ARG A 143 -15.91 24.26 2.25
N ARG A 144 -15.39 23.59 1.20
CA ARG A 144 -15.94 22.35 0.68
C ARG A 144 -15.87 21.19 1.67
N ILE A 145 -14.82 21.16 2.51
CA ILE A 145 -14.72 20.19 3.62
C ILE A 145 -15.81 20.48 4.64
N ALA A 146 -15.98 21.76 5.04
CA ALA A 146 -16.98 22.17 6.04
C ALA A 146 -18.41 21.90 5.57
N ASP A 147 -18.70 22.15 4.28
CA ASP A 147 -20.03 22.02 3.68
C ASP A 147 -20.34 20.58 3.19
N ASN A 148 -19.40 19.62 3.36
CA ASN A 148 -19.50 18.26 2.82
C ASN A 148 -19.71 18.19 1.30
N THR A 149 -19.20 19.17 0.54
CA THR A 149 -19.31 19.26 -0.93
C THR A 149 -17.99 18.95 -1.64
N LEU A 150 -17.01 18.43 -0.92
CA LEU A 150 -15.68 18.13 -1.46
C LEU A 150 -15.71 17.17 -2.67
N PRO A 151 -16.55 16.11 -2.72
CA PRO A 151 -16.63 15.21 -3.87
C PRO A 151 -16.94 15.89 -5.21
N GLU A 152 -17.62 17.05 -5.21
CA GLU A 152 -18.01 17.79 -6.42
C GLU A 152 -16.82 18.35 -7.21
N VAL A 153 -15.66 18.53 -6.55
CA VAL A 153 -14.44 19.06 -7.16
C VAL A 153 -13.34 18.03 -7.28
N LEU A 154 -13.57 16.80 -6.82
CA LEU A 154 -12.61 15.71 -6.98
C LEU A 154 -12.69 15.09 -8.37
N ARG A 155 -11.56 14.64 -8.88
CA ARG A 155 -11.49 13.90 -10.12
C ARG A 155 -11.89 12.44 -9.86
N ARG A 156 -13.01 12.04 -10.43
CA ARG A 156 -13.46 10.65 -10.48
C ARG A 156 -12.69 9.90 -11.58
N VAL A 157 -12.11 8.77 -11.25
CA VAL A 157 -11.39 7.88 -12.16
C VAL A 157 -12.08 6.53 -12.12
N ASN A 158 -12.74 6.13 -13.20
CA ASN A 158 -13.29 4.79 -13.33
C ASN A 158 -12.14 3.80 -13.48
N VAL A 159 -12.25 2.64 -12.82
CA VAL A 159 -11.19 1.64 -12.81
C VAL A 159 -11.73 0.23 -13.05
N LYS A 160 -10.86 -0.62 -13.61
CA LYS A 160 -11.06 -2.04 -13.80
C LYS A 160 -9.83 -2.82 -13.35
N ALA A 161 -9.95 -4.14 -13.22
CA ALA A 161 -8.82 -5.00 -12.93
C ALA A 161 -7.68 -4.77 -13.95
N GLY A 162 -6.45 -4.70 -13.46
CA GLY A 162 -5.24 -4.42 -14.22
C GLY A 162 -4.86 -2.92 -14.32
N ASP A 163 -5.74 -2.00 -13.92
CA ASP A 163 -5.40 -0.59 -13.91
C ASP A 163 -4.41 -0.25 -12.78
N THR A 164 -3.54 0.72 -13.07
CA THR A 164 -2.54 1.23 -12.13
C THR A 164 -2.77 2.71 -11.85
N VAL A 165 -2.66 3.12 -10.59
CA VAL A 165 -2.80 4.52 -10.18
C VAL A 165 -1.62 4.89 -9.29
N PHE A 166 -0.85 5.91 -9.68
CA PHE A 166 0.23 6.47 -8.87
C PHE A 166 -0.26 7.71 -8.13
N ILE A 167 0.03 7.80 -6.85
CA ILE A 167 -0.48 8.82 -5.93
C ILE A 167 0.70 9.46 -5.19
N PRO A 168 1.30 10.51 -5.74
CA PRO A 168 2.32 11.26 -5.03
C PRO A 168 1.77 11.89 -3.74
N ALA A 169 2.61 12.01 -2.72
CA ALA A 169 2.28 12.76 -1.51
C ALA A 169 1.66 14.12 -1.85
N GLY A 170 0.69 14.56 -1.04
CA GLY A 170 -0.09 15.77 -1.28
C GLY A 170 -1.30 15.59 -2.22
N THR A 171 -1.48 14.42 -2.82
CA THR A 171 -2.64 14.15 -3.67
C THR A 171 -3.83 13.72 -2.81
N ILE A 172 -4.93 14.44 -2.90
CA ILE A 172 -6.19 14.06 -2.26
C ILE A 172 -6.81 12.87 -3.02
N HIS A 173 -7.25 11.83 -2.31
CA HIS A 173 -7.72 10.60 -2.94
C HIS A 173 -8.69 9.82 -2.05
N ALA A 174 -9.37 8.85 -2.64
CA ALA A 174 -10.13 7.82 -1.93
C ALA A 174 -10.36 6.59 -2.80
N ILE A 175 -10.22 5.38 -2.23
CA ILE A 175 -10.72 4.15 -2.85
C ILE A 175 -12.22 4.08 -2.55
N CYS A 176 -13.04 3.99 -3.59
CA CYS A 176 -14.47 3.81 -3.44
C CYS A 176 -14.82 2.32 -3.43
N ARG A 177 -16.06 2.03 -3.02
CA ARG A 177 -16.54 0.66 -2.80
C ARG A 177 -16.42 -0.24 -4.02
N GLY A 178 -16.28 -1.53 -3.78
CA GLY A 178 -16.28 -2.57 -4.81
C GLY A 178 -14.92 -2.80 -5.45
N ILE A 179 -13.85 -2.26 -4.89
CA ILE A 179 -12.48 -2.35 -5.42
C ILE A 179 -11.61 -3.16 -4.46
N VAL A 180 -10.78 -4.05 -5.02
CA VAL A 180 -9.66 -4.67 -4.32
C VAL A 180 -8.37 -4.21 -4.97
N VAL A 181 -7.43 -3.71 -4.18
CA VAL A 181 -6.12 -3.25 -4.68
C VAL A 181 -4.96 -3.92 -3.95
N ALA A 182 -3.84 -4.05 -4.66
CA ALA A 182 -2.53 -4.12 -4.05
C ALA A 182 -1.98 -2.70 -3.97
N GLU A 183 -1.68 -2.24 -2.76
CA GLU A 183 -1.10 -0.94 -2.47
C GLU A 183 0.39 -1.11 -2.15
N VAL A 184 1.25 -0.41 -2.87
CA VAL A 184 2.67 -0.26 -2.56
C VAL A 184 2.93 1.18 -2.18
N GLN A 185 3.44 1.42 -0.98
CA GLN A 185 3.58 2.75 -0.41
C GLN A 185 4.89 2.89 0.38
N GLN A 186 5.28 4.13 0.70
CA GLN A 186 6.29 4.35 1.74
C GLN A 186 5.84 3.73 3.07
N SER A 187 6.80 3.28 3.88
CA SER A 187 6.53 2.75 5.24
C SER A 187 6.06 3.86 6.16
N SER A 188 4.76 4.12 6.15
CA SER A 188 4.08 5.17 6.91
C SER A 188 2.61 4.81 7.12
N ASN A 189 2.06 5.21 8.27
CA ASN A 189 0.62 5.10 8.57
C ASN A 189 -0.04 6.48 8.74
N VAL A 190 0.64 7.56 8.31
CA VAL A 190 0.12 8.93 8.41
C VAL A 190 -0.98 9.16 7.40
N THR A 191 -2.16 9.53 7.90
CA THR A 191 -3.34 9.78 7.07
C THR A 191 -4.11 11.01 7.58
N TYR A 192 -4.19 12.05 6.76
CA TYR A 192 -5.03 13.22 7.05
C TYR A 192 -6.39 13.05 6.39
N ARG A 193 -7.35 12.63 7.19
CA ARG A 193 -8.74 12.41 6.78
C ARG A 193 -9.47 13.74 6.70
N VAL A 194 -10.15 13.99 5.57
CA VAL A 194 -10.91 15.22 5.35
C VAL A 194 -12.41 15.00 5.18
N CYS A 195 -12.84 13.79 4.82
CA CYS A 195 -14.26 13.42 4.78
C CYS A 195 -14.39 11.92 5.09
N ASP A 196 -15.28 11.58 6.00
CA ASP A 196 -15.58 10.20 6.39
C ASP A 196 -17.08 9.88 6.29
N TYR A 197 -17.82 10.65 5.51
CA TYR A 197 -19.24 10.44 5.22
C TYR A 197 -20.13 10.36 6.48
N GLY A 198 -19.71 10.96 7.58
CA GLY A 198 -20.44 10.94 8.85
C GLY A 198 -20.45 9.57 9.55
N ARG A 199 -19.57 8.63 9.17
CA ARG A 199 -19.50 7.29 9.77
C ARG A 199 -19.07 7.37 11.23
N LEU A 200 -19.72 6.53 12.04
CA LEU A 200 -19.36 6.37 13.44
C LEU A 200 -18.32 5.25 13.60
N GLY A 201 -17.34 5.47 14.45
CA GLY A 201 -16.38 4.47 14.89
C GLY A 201 -17.01 3.44 15.83
N PRO A 202 -16.22 2.45 16.28
CA PRO A 202 -16.69 1.44 17.25
C PRO A 202 -17.17 2.03 18.59
N ASP A 203 -16.66 3.21 18.92
CA ASP A 203 -17.04 3.99 20.13
C ASP A 203 -18.31 4.83 19.95
N GLY A 204 -18.99 4.71 18.80
CA GLY A 204 -20.20 5.48 18.47
C GLY A 204 -19.93 6.94 18.13
N LYS A 205 -18.69 7.38 17.96
CA LYS A 205 -18.31 8.75 17.60
C LYS A 205 -17.79 8.83 16.18
N PRO A 206 -17.95 9.98 15.49
CA PRO A 206 -17.30 10.21 14.20
C PRO A 206 -15.78 10.11 14.34
N ARG A 207 -15.11 9.51 13.36
CA ARG A 207 -13.64 9.50 13.32
C ARG A 207 -13.12 10.93 13.13
N ALA A 208 -11.99 11.23 13.80
CA ALA A 208 -11.37 12.54 13.72
C ALA A 208 -11.01 12.93 12.28
N LEU A 209 -11.23 14.19 11.93
CA LEU A 209 -10.77 14.83 10.70
C LEU A 209 -9.52 15.65 10.99
N HIS A 210 -8.59 15.68 10.04
CA HIS A 210 -7.28 16.34 10.15
C HIS A 210 -7.23 17.55 9.19
N ILE A 211 -8.18 18.49 9.36
CA ILE A 211 -8.43 19.54 8.36
C ILE A 211 -7.24 20.49 8.23
N ALA A 212 -6.63 20.90 9.34
CA ALA A 212 -5.51 21.85 9.32
C ALA A 212 -4.31 21.26 8.54
N GLN A 213 -3.91 20.04 8.91
CA GLN A 213 -2.79 19.35 8.24
C GLN A 213 -3.10 19.09 6.76
N ALA A 214 -4.32 18.66 6.46
CA ALA A 214 -4.73 18.44 5.07
C ALA A 214 -4.68 19.72 4.24
N LEU A 215 -5.09 20.87 4.79
CA LEU A 215 -4.99 22.15 4.10
C LEU A 215 -3.54 22.57 3.82
N ASP A 216 -2.60 22.15 4.65
CA ASP A 216 -1.17 22.47 4.49
C ASP A 216 -0.53 21.62 3.39
N VAL A 217 -0.82 20.30 3.36
CA VAL A 217 -0.13 19.37 2.47
C VAL A 217 -0.82 19.15 1.12
N THR A 218 -2.10 19.47 0.98
CA THR A 218 -2.86 19.14 -0.23
C THR A 218 -2.40 19.98 -1.44
N ARG A 219 -2.04 19.31 -2.53
CA ARG A 219 -1.87 19.92 -3.85
C ARG A 219 -3.24 20.29 -4.41
N ARG A 220 -3.43 21.57 -4.75
CA ARG A 220 -4.74 22.11 -5.14
C ARG A 220 -4.86 22.37 -6.65
N THR A 221 -3.91 21.85 -7.44
CA THR A 221 -3.95 21.90 -8.91
C THR A 221 -4.72 20.72 -9.49
N ALA A 222 -5.30 20.94 -10.68
CA ALA A 222 -6.02 19.90 -11.41
C ALA A 222 -5.12 18.73 -11.82
N GLY A 223 -5.70 17.54 -11.79
CA GLY A 223 -5.03 16.32 -12.21
C GLY A 223 -3.96 15.83 -11.23
N VAL A 224 -3.32 14.75 -11.61
CA VAL A 224 -2.15 14.19 -10.92
C VAL A 224 -1.10 13.89 -11.98
N PRO A 225 0.09 14.47 -11.88
CA PRO A 225 1.17 14.14 -12.79
C PRO A 225 1.49 12.65 -12.69
N THR A 226 1.45 11.95 -13.81
CA THR A 226 1.92 10.56 -13.91
C THR A 226 3.27 10.60 -14.60
N PRO A 227 4.37 10.32 -13.90
CA PRO A 227 5.70 10.24 -14.52
C PRO A 227 5.78 9.12 -15.56
N ASP A 228 6.75 9.22 -16.47
CA ASP A 228 7.17 8.08 -17.24
C ASP A 228 7.98 7.13 -16.34
N PHE A 229 7.49 5.93 -16.14
CA PHE A 229 8.12 4.93 -15.29
C PHE A 229 9.10 4.02 -16.04
N GLY A 230 9.39 4.27 -17.32
CA GLY A 230 10.35 3.49 -18.12
C GLY A 230 9.93 2.03 -18.31
N GLY A 231 8.64 1.77 -18.43
CA GLY A 231 8.07 0.42 -18.62
C GLY A 231 7.67 -0.31 -17.33
N HIS A 232 7.97 0.23 -16.16
CA HIS A 232 7.49 -0.27 -14.87
C HIS A 232 6.03 0.16 -14.61
N LEU A 233 5.31 -0.54 -13.73
CA LEU A 233 3.98 -0.12 -13.29
C LEU A 233 4.05 1.19 -12.48
N ALA A 234 5.08 1.32 -11.65
CA ALA A 234 5.43 2.54 -10.93
C ALA A 234 6.92 2.55 -10.57
N ARG A 235 7.52 3.73 -10.51
CA ARG A 235 8.90 3.93 -10.06
C ARG A 235 9.04 5.29 -9.38
N CYS A 236 9.64 5.30 -8.19
CA CYS A 236 9.98 6.51 -7.45
C CYS A 236 11.23 6.25 -6.59
N ASP A 237 11.59 7.20 -5.74
CA ASP A 237 12.79 7.08 -4.88
C ASP A 237 12.70 5.95 -3.85
N TYR A 238 11.50 5.43 -3.59
CA TYR A 238 11.23 4.46 -2.53
C TYR A 238 11.02 3.04 -3.05
N PHE A 239 10.44 2.89 -4.25
CA PHE A 239 10.12 1.58 -4.83
C PHE A 239 10.08 1.59 -6.36
N THR A 240 10.29 0.42 -6.93
CA THR A 240 9.95 0.08 -8.32
C THR A 240 9.00 -1.11 -8.29
N VAL A 241 7.92 -1.05 -9.07
CA VAL A 241 6.87 -2.09 -9.11
C VAL A 241 6.71 -2.61 -10.52
N ASP A 242 6.79 -3.92 -10.65
CA ASP A 242 6.60 -4.65 -11.91
C ASP A 242 5.51 -5.70 -11.77
N LEU A 243 4.88 -6.04 -12.89
CA LEU A 243 3.99 -7.17 -13.01
C LEU A 243 4.74 -8.32 -13.70
N LEU A 244 4.83 -9.46 -13.00
CA LEU A 244 5.45 -10.67 -13.54
C LEU A 244 4.38 -11.72 -13.84
N ALA A 245 4.46 -12.35 -15.00
CA ALA A 245 3.65 -13.51 -15.36
C ALA A 245 4.56 -14.73 -15.57
N ALA A 246 4.34 -15.79 -14.80
CA ALA A 246 5.13 -17.01 -14.92
C ALA A 246 4.96 -17.68 -16.32
N PRO A 247 6.01 -18.28 -16.90
CA PRO A 247 7.34 -18.43 -16.32
C PRO A 247 8.23 -17.20 -16.59
N GLN A 248 8.64 -16.52 -15.54
CA GLN A 248 9.56 -15.39 -15.62
C GLN A 248 10.60 -15.44 -14.49
N ALA A 249 11.65 -14.64 -14.66
CA ALA A 249 12.67 -14.49 -13.63
C ALA A 249 12.83 -13.01 -13.25
N ALA A 250 13.16 -12.77 -11.99
CA ALA A 250 13.53 -11.46 -11.46
C ALA A 250 14.86 -11.56 -10.73
N LEU A 251 15.76 -10.60 -10.97
CA LEU A 251 17.05 -10.56 -10.31
C LEU A 251 16.94 -9.87 -8.95
N CYS A 252 17.30 -10.59 -7.90
CA CYS A 252 17.51 -10.06 -6.56
C CYS A 252 19.01 -9.86 -6.32
N GLY A 253 19.56 -8.77 -6.86
CA GLY A 253 20.99 -8.40 -6.75
C GLY A 253 21.34 -7.87 -5.36
N THR A 254 22.61 -7.46 -5.20
CA THR A 254 23.11 -6.88 -3.94
C THR A 254 22.58 -5.47 -3.69
N GLU A 255 22.05 -4.82 -4.72
CA GLU A 255 21.58 -3.44 -4.64
C GLU A 255 20.29 -3.28 -3.84
N SER A 256 19.37 -4.25 -3.94
CA SER A 256 18.08 -4.20 -3.25
C SER A 256 17.49 -5.59 -3.01
N PHE A 257 16.59 -5.67 -2.05
CA PHE A 257 15.71 -6.82 -1.84
C PHE A 257 14.66 -6.93 -2.95
N LEU A 258 14.00 -8.09 -3.02
CA LEU A 258 12.82 -8.31 -3.86
C LEU A 258 11.65 -8.75 -2.98
N SER A 259 10.47 -8.17 -3.19
CA SER A 259 9.21 -8.62 -2.60
C SER A 259 8.29 -9.13 -3.70
N LEU A 260 7.79 -10.35 -3.54
CA LEU A 260 6.85 -10.97 -4.46
C LEU A 260 5.50 -11.13 -3.76
N LEU A 261 4.46 -10.52 -4.32
CA LEU A 261 3.07 -10.70 -3.89
C LEU A 261 2.33 -11.50 -4.97
N ILE A 262 1.89 -12.71 -4.63
CA ILE A 262 1.20 -13.61 -5.56
C ILE A 262 -0.29 -13.31 -5.52
N PHE A 263 -0.86 -12.79 -6.58
CA PHE A 263 -2.29 -12.47 -6.61
C PHE A 263 -3.09 -13.27 -7.64
N ASP A 264 -2.44 -14.15 -8.39
CA ASP A 264 -3.09 -15.14 -9.24
C ASP A 264 -2.25 -16.40 -9.38
N GLY A 265 -2.91 -17.56 -9.54
CA GLY A 265 -2.27 -18.86 -9.74
C GLY A 265 -1.58 -19.46 -8.50
N GLU A 266 -0.86 -20.54 -8.76
CA GLU A 266 0.02 -21.22 -7.82
C GLU A 266 1.21 -21.86 -8.56
N GLY A 267 2.34 -22.02 -7.87
CA GLY A 267 3.54 -22.56 -8.47
C GLY A 267 4.70 -22.68 -7.47
N GLU A 268 5.90 -22.66 -8.01
CA GLU A 268 7.14 -22.70 -7.24
C GLU A 268 7.96 -21.46 -7.53
N VAL A 269 8.51 -20.85 -6.48
CA VAL A 269 9.53 -19.82 -6.56
C VAL A 269 10.86 -20.45 -6.18
N ARG A 270 11.84 -20.33 -7.07
CA ARG A 270 13.20 -20.89 -6.89
C ARG A 270 14.23 -19.76 -6.84
N CYS A 271 15.06 -19.73 -5.79
CA CYS A 271 16.11 -18.73 -5.64
C CYS A 271 17.21 -19.25 -4.69
N GLY A 272 18.48 -19.03 -5.03
CA GLY A 272 19.61 -19.39 -4.15
C GLY A 272 19.66 -20.86 -3.77
N GLY A 273 19.20 -21.78 -4.63
CA GLY A 273 19.13 -23.23 -4.36
C GLY A 273 17.94 -23.65 -3.52
N GLU A 274 17.08 -22.73 -3.09
CA GLU A 274 15.84 -23.01 -2.37
C GLU A 274 14.66 -23.02 -3.33
N THR A 275 13.61 -23.81 -2.96
CA THR A 275 12.33 -23.85 -3.67
C THR A 275 11.19 -23.72 -2.65
N VAL A 276 10.31 -22.77 -2.87
CA VAL A 276 9.15 -22.50 -2.02
C VAL A 276 7.88 -22.57 -2.87
N ARG A 277 6.88 -23.33 -2.43
CA ARG A 277 5.55 -23.28 -3.03
C ARG A 277 4.86 -21.96 -2.66
N ALA A 278 4.34 -21.31 -3.69
CA ALA A 278 3.61 -20.07 -3.57
C ALA A 278 2.26 -20.19 -4.28
N LYS A 279 1.25 -19.54 -3.74
CA LYS A 279 -0.09 -19.51 -4.30
C LYS A 279 -0.71 -18.12 -4.11
N LYS A 280 -1.80 -17.87 -4.78
CA LYS A 280 -2.59 -16.66 -4.63
C LYS A 280 -2.76 -16.27 -3.16
N GLY A 281 -2.41 -15.03 -2.83
CA GLY A 281 -2.42 -14.48 -1.49
C GLY A 281 -1.11 -14.64 -0.71
N ASP A 282 -0.10 -15.30 -1.25
CA ASP A 282 1.20 -15.42 -0.57
C ASP A 282 2.07 -14.18 -0.80
N SER A 283 2.81 -13.81 0.22
CA SER A 283 3.83 -12.75 0.19
C SER A 283 5.20 -13.34 0.55
N LEU A 284 6.19 -13.06 -0.31
CA LEU A 284 7.55 -13.55 -0.17
C LEU A 284 8.51 -12.36 -0.15
N PHE A 285 9.49 -12.42 0.76
CA PHE A 285 10.60 -11.49 0.83
C PHE A 285 11.90 -12.23 0.50
N LEU A 286 12.64 -11.71 -0.46
CA LEU A 286 13.96 -12.20 -0.85
C LEU A 286 15.00 -11.15 -0.46
N PRO A 287 15.87 -11.43 0.52
CA PRO A 287 16.94 -10.51 0.91
C PRO A 287 17.85 -10.15 -0.25
N ALA A 288 18.43 -8.96 -0.23
CA ALA A 288 19.40 -8.53 -1.23
C ALA A 288 20.54 -9.54 -1.37
N GLY A 289 20.98 -9.80 -2.60
CA GLY A 289 22.00 -10.77 -2.92
C GLY A 289 21.50 -12.22 -2.99
N SER A 290 20.21 -12.49 -2.92
CA SER A 290 19.66 -13.84 -3.05
C SER A 290 19.86 -14.44 -4.44
N GLY A 291 20.11 -13.63 -5.46
CA GLY A 291 20.33 -14.07 -6.83
C GLY A 291 19.06 -14.05 -7.70
N GLU A 292 19.05 -14.81 -8.78
CA GLU A 292 17.93 -14.89 -9.70
C GLU A 292 16.77 -15.69 -9.08
N ALA A 293 15.62 -15.06 -8.94
CA ALA A 293 14.35 -15.69 -8.57
C ALA A 293 13.61 -16.11 -9.85
N ARG A 294 13.21 -17.36 -9.95
CA ARG A 294 12.43 -17.95 -11.04
C ARG A 294 11.05 -18.36 -10.53
N LEU A 295 10.01 -17.94 -11.28
CA LEU A 295 8.62 -18.25 -11.02
C LEU A 295 8.11 -19.29 -12.01
#